data_ffede50cc440a36019045a2807c43ff2
#
_entry.id   ffede50cc440a36019045a2807c43ff2
#
_cell.length_a   1.000
_cell.length_b   1.000
_cell.length_c   1.000
_cell.angle_alpha   90.00
_cell.angle_beta   90.00
_cell.angle_gamma   90.00
#
_symmetry.space_group_name_H-M   'P 1'
#
loop_
_entity.id
_entity.type
_entity.pdbx_description
1 polymer ?
#
loop_
_entity_poly.entity_id
_entity_poly.type
_entity_poly.pdbx_seq_one_letter_code
_entity_poly.pdbx_strand_id
1 'polypeptide(L)'
;LIKVLARRGYGQMIRDDGPSTHHTKRGTPTMGGIIIIFAALVGYLLSHLLTQSSVTVSAVLILGLVISLGLVGFLDDYMKVSRQNSRGISGKQKIFGQVLFASIFGYLGTRFPDGDGLTPISQNLSTLRDTSITLGVVLVVMWIALMVTATSNGVNLTDGLDGLATGASVMTFLAFVLIGV
;
A
#
# COMPACT_ATOMS: atom_id res chain seq x y z
N LEU A 1 14.97 -13.55 6.94
CA LEU A 1 15.03 -12.10 6.82
C LEU A 1 14.83 -11.43 8.18
N ILE A 2 13.80 -11.78 8.97
CA ILE A 2 13.53 -11.25 10.32
C ILE A 2 14.76 -11.40 11.23
N LYS A 3 15.40 -12.58 11.29
CA LYS A 3 16.62 -12.81 12.06
C LYS A 3 17.80 -11.95 11.59
N VAL A 4 17.88 -11.62 10.31
CA VAL A 4 18.93 -10.75 9.75
C VAL A 4 18.69 -9.29 10.14
N LEU A 5 17.45 -8.81 10.04
CA LEU A 5 17.06 -7.46 10.47
C LEU A 5 17.30 -7.26 11.98
N ALA A 6 16.89 -8.23 12.79
CA ALA A 6 17.12 -8.22 14.24
C ALA A 6 18.61 -8.18 14.60
N ARG A 7 19.45 -8.99 13.93
CA ARG A 7 20.92 -9.03 14.17
C ARG A 7 21.62 -7.73 13.78
N ARG A 8 21.07 -6.96 12.83
CA ARG A 8 21.63 -5.66 12.40
C ARG A 8 21.14 -4.48 13.23
N GLY A 9 20.38 -4.72 14.30
CA GLY A 9 19.90 -3.65 15.19
C GLY A 9 18.77 -2.79 14.59
N TYR A 10 18.10 -3.26 13.54
CA TYR A 10 16.91 -2.58 12.95
C TYR A 10 15.68 -2.84 13.82
N GLY A 11 15.74 -2.44 15.10
CA GLY A 11 14.64 -2.55 16.04
C GLY A 11 13.82 -1.27 16.12
N GLN A 12 12.52 -1.43 16.38
CA GLN A 12 11.61 -0.32 16.54
C GLN A 12 11.98 0.51 17.77
N MET A 13 12.12 1.84 17.57
CA MET A 13 12.26 2.80 18.65
C MET A 13 10.87 3.17 19.17
N ILE A 14 10.61 2.83 20.43
CA ILE A 14 9.32 3.12 21.08
C ILE A 14 9.41 4.50 21.74
N ARG A 15 8.36 5.29 21.61
CA ARG A 15 8.22 6.60 22.26
C ARG A 15 8.10 6.39 23.78
N ASP A 16 8.82 7.20 24.54
CA ASP A 16 8.80 7.11 26.00
C ASP A 16 7.49 7.66 26.62
N ASP A 17 6.73 8.46 25.83
CA ASP A 17 5.42 9.02 26.20
C ASP A 17 4.23 8.08 25.90
N GLY A 18 4.49 6.87 25.41
CA GLY A 18 3.48 5.86 25.09
C GLY A 18 3.10 4.97 26.29
N PRO A 19 2.07 4.09 26.14
CA PRO A 19 1.69 3.13 27.18
C PRO A 19 2.87 2.23 27.59
N SER A 20 3.02 1.99 28.89
CA SER A 20 4.13 1.18 29.45
C SER A 20 4.18 -0.25 28.90
N THR A 21 3.04 -0.81 28.50
CA THR A 21 2.94 -2.12 27.84
C THR A 21 3.68 -2.20 26.51
N HIS A 22 3.90 -1.06 25.83
CA HIS A 22 4.63 -1.02 24.57
C HIS A 22 6.15 -1.15 24.74
N HIS A 23 6.69 -0.90 25.93
CA HIS A 23 8.14 -1.04 26.21
C HIS A 23 8.66 -2.48 26.06
N THR A 24 7.79 -3.47 26.22
CA THR A 24 8.14 -4.90 26.00
C THR A 24 8.44 -5.22 24.53
N LYS A 25 8.00 -4.34 23.59
CA LYS A 25 8.22 -4.49 22.13
C LYS A 25 9.49 -3.79 21.63
N ARG A 26 10.28 -3.22 22.52
CA ARG A 26 11.54 -2.57 22.16
C ARG A 26 12.47 -3.58 21.47
N GLY A 27 12.94 -3.24 20.26
CA GLY A 27 13.77 -4.13 19.47
C GLY A 27 13.03 -5.07 18.51
N THR A 28 11.68 -4.99 18.42
CA THR A 28 10.93 -5.70 17.37
C THR A 28 11.41 -5.23 16.00
N PRO A 29 11.78 -6.15 15.07
CA PRO A 29 12.25 -5.75 13.74
C PRO A 29 11.22 -4.91 13.01
N THR A 30 11.65 -3.78 12.45
CA THR A 30 10.87 -2.93 11.55
C THR A 30 11.15 -3.26 10.07
N MET A 31 10.49 -2.60 9.14
CA MET A 31 10.61 -2.81 7.68
C MET A 31 10.07 -4.15 7.18
N GLY A 32 9.14 -4.79 7.89
CA GLY A 32 8.49 -6.05 7.48
C GLY A 32 7.76 -5.95 6.13
N GLY A 33 7.30 -4.75 5.75
CA GLY A 33 6.64 -4.49 4.49
C GLY A 33 7.48 -4.86 3.25
N ILE A 34 8.81 -4.83 3.33
CA ILE A 34 9.70 -5.27 2.24
C ILE A 34 9.45 -6.74 1.91
N ILE A 35 9.23 -7.57 2.93
CA ILE A 35 8.98 -9.01 2.75
C ILE A 35 7.66 -9.23 2.03
N ILE A 36 6.64 -8.46 2.41
CA ILE A 36 5.30 -8.57 1.82
C ILE A 36 5.35 -8.16 0.34
N ILE A 37 5.98 -7.02 0.03
CA ILE A 37 6.12 -6.53 -1.35
C ILE A 37 6.92 -7.52 -2.19
N PHE A 38 8.05 -8.01 -1.68
CA PHE A 38 8.88 -8.98 -2.37
C PHE A 38 8.11 -10.29 -2.63
N ALA A 39 7.39 -10.81 -1.64
CA ALA A 39 6.59 -12.03 -1.79
C ALA A 39 5.47 -11.84 -2.82
N ALA A 40 4.79 -10.68 -2.83
CA ALA A 40 3.76 -10.36 -3.81
C ALA A 40 4.33 -10.31 -5.24
N LEU A 41 5.48 -9.64 -5.43
CA LEU A 41 6.15 -9.56 -6.73
C LEU A 41 6.58 -10.94 -7.23
N VAL A 42 7.25 -11.72 -6.39
CA VAL A 42 7.71 -13.07 -6.74
C VAL A 42 6.53 -13.98 -7.03
N GLY A 43 5.49 -13.95 -6.19
CA GLY A 43 4.28 -14.76 -6.39
C GLY A 43 3.58 -14.42 -7.70
N TYR A 44 3.44 -13.12 -8.01
CA TYR A 44 2.87 -12.67 -9.27
C TYR A 44 3.68 -13.17 -10.49
N LEU A 45 5.01 -12.94 -10.47
CA LEU A 45 5.88 -13.35 -11.58
C LEU A 45 5.90 -14.87 -11.76
N LEU A 46 5.98 -15.63 -10.67
CA LEU A 46 5.94 -17.09 -10.72
C LEU A 46 4.60 -17.61 -11.26
N SER A 47 3.48 -17.01 -10.86
CA SER A 47 2.17 -17.36 -11.38
C SER A 47 2.11 -17.18 -12.89
N HIS A 48 2.55 -16.02 -13.40
CA HIS A 48 2.59 -15.77 -14.85
C HIS A 48 3.53 -16.70 -15.61
N LEU A 49 4.69 -17.01 -15.01
CA LEU A 49 5.64 -17.95 -15.62
C LEU A 49 5.04 -19.38 -15.72
N LEU A 50 4.34 -19.83 -14.69
CA LEU A 50 3.74 -21.18 -14.65
C LEU A 50 2.50 -21.29 -15.54
N THR A 51 1.68 -20.25 -15.60
CA THR A 51 0.44 -20.23 -16.41
C THR A 51 0.68 -19.77 -17.85
N GLN A 52 1.88 -19.29 -18.17
CA GLN A 52 2.22 -18.68 -19.46
C GLN A 52 1.26 -17.56 -19.87
N SER A 53 0.64 -16.91 -18.89
CA SER A 53 -0.28 -15.80 -19.13
C SER A 53 0.49 -14.49 -19.37
N SER A 54 -0.08 -13.60 -20.18
CA SER A 54 0.52 -12.28 -20.43
C SER A 54 0.36 -11.35 -19.20
N VAL A 55 1.37 -10.52 -18.98
CA VAL A 55 1.32 -9.47 -17.94
C VAL A 55 0.37 -8.37 -18.40
N THR A 56 -0.63 -8.05 -17.58
CA THR A 56 -1.60 -7.01 -17.88
C THR A 56 -1.12 -5.63 -17.43
N VAL A 57 -1.53 -4.58 -18.13
CA VAL A 57 -1.24 -3.19 -17.74
C VAL A 57 -1.79 -2.89 -16.35
N SER A 58 -2.99 -3.35 -16.03
CA SER A 58 -3.61 -3.20 -14.72
C SER A 58 -2.72 -3.75 -13.60
N ALA A 59 -2.15 -4.93 -13.78
CA ALA A 59 -1.27 -5.54 -12.80
C ALA A 59 0.05 -4.75 -12.63
N VAL A 60 0.64 -4.28 -13.73
CA VAL A 60 1.86 -3.46 -13.67
C VAL A 60 1.60 -2.15 -12.91
N LEU A 61 0.47 -1.50 -13.15
CA LEU A 61 0.10 -0.27 -12.47
C LEU A 61 -0.14 -0.51 -10.97
N ILE A 62 -0.86 -1.57 -10.60
CA ILE A 62 -1.11 -1.91 -9.19
C ILE A 62 0.20 -2.25 -8.47
N LEU A 63 1.05 -3.09 -9.06
CA LEU A 63 2.36 -3.42 -8.49
C LEU A 63 3.25 -2.19 -8.37
N GLY A 64 3.22 -1.32 -9.38
CA GLY A 64 3.92 -0.03 -9.36
C GLY A 64 3.45 0.87 -8.21
N LEU A 65 2.14 0.95 -7.97
CA LEU A 65 1.58 1.68 -6.83
C LEU A 65 2.03 1.08 -5.49
N VAL A 66 1.95 -0.25 -5.35
CA VAL A 66 2.37 -0.97 -4.13
C VAL A 66 3.85 -0.72 -3.83
N ILE A 67 4.72 -0.82 -4.84
CA ILE A 67 6.16 -0.56 -4.68
C ILE A 67 6.40 0.90 -4.29
N SER A 68 5.74 1.84 -4.96
CA SER A 68 5.92 3.28 -4.71
C SER A 68 5.47 3.69 -3.31
N LEU A 69 4.30 3.22 -2.86
CA LEU A 69 3.84 3.45 -1.49
C LEU A 69 4.71 2.73 -0.47
N GLY A 70 5.16 1.52 -0.79
CA GLY A 70 6.12 0.77 0.02
C GLY A 70 7.45 1.50 0.17
N LEU A 71 7.92 2.18 -0.89
CA LEU A 71 9.12 3.02 -0.83
C LEU A 71 8.93 4.21 0.12
N VAL A 72 7.77 4.86 0.11
CA VAL A 72 7.45 5.94 1.06
C VAL A 72 7.50 5.41 2.50
N GLY A 73 6.90 4.25 2.77
CA GLY A 73 6.96 3.60 4.09
C GLY A 73 8.37 3.16 4.48
N PHE A 74 9.12 2.61 3.53
CA PHE A 74 10.50 2.23 3.75
C PHE A 74 11.39 3.42 4.12
N LEU A 75 11.25 4.55 3.42
CA LEU A 75 11.99 5.77 3.73
C LEU A 75 11.66 6.30 5.13
N ASP A 76 10.38 6.22 5.54
CA ASP A 76 9.96 6.59 6.89
C ASP A 76 10.66 5.73 7.95
N ASP A 77 10.63 4.42 7.80
CA ASP A 77 11.26 3.49 8.72
C ASP A 77 12.79 3.57 8.68
N TYR A 78 13.38 3.72 7.49
CA TYR A 78 14.82 3.87 7.34
C TYR A 78 15.33 5.12 8.07
N MET A 79 14.61 6.24 7.97
CA MET A 79 14.98 7.46 8.69
C MET A 79 14.88 7.31 10.21
N LYS A 80 13.88 6.58 10.71
CA LYS A 80 13.76 6.27 12.16
C LYS A 80 14.95 5.47 12.64
N VAL A 81 15.32 4.40 11.91
CA VAL A 81 16.44 3.52 12.27
C VAL A 81 17.78 4.25 12.14
N SER A 82 18.00 4.95 11.01
CA SER A 82 19.26 5.64 10.75
C SER A 82 19.54 6.78 11.74
N ARG A 83 18.50 7.50 12.16
CA ARG A 83 18.62 8.60 13.12
C ARG A 83 18.46 8.17 14.57
N GLN A 84 18.24 6.89 14.84
CA GLN A 84 17.98 6.35 16.18
C GLN A 84 16.89 7.16 16.91
N ASN A 85 15.83 7.56 16.18
CA ASN A 85 14.76 8.41 16.68
C ASN A 85 13.40 7.87 16.20
N SER A 86 12.35 8.05 16.99
CA SER A 86 10.98 7.71 16.61
C SER A 86 10.39 8.60 15.51
N ARG A 87 11.06 9.70 15.14
CA ARG A 87 10.64 10.62 14.08
C ARG A 87 11.16 10.14 12.73
N GLY A 88 10.25 9.67 11.87
CA GLY A 88 10.53 9.36 10.46
C GLY A 88 10.52 10.60 9.57
N ILE A 89 10.01 10.45 8.34
CA ILE A 89 9.73 11.58 7.45
C ILE A 89 8.58 12.42 8.02
N SER A 90 8.55 13.71 7.68
CA SER A 90 7.46 14.57 8.13
C SER A 90 6.10 14.11 7.55
N GLY A 91 5.02 14.33 8.30
CA GLY A 91 3.67 13.96 7.82
C GLY A 91 3.33 14.60 6.47
N LYS A 92 3.78 15.83 6.21
CA LYS A 92 3.61 16.52 4.93
C LYS A 92 4.35 15.80 3.79
N GLN A 93 5.58 15.36 4.01
CA GLN A 93 6.36 14.59 3.01
C GLN A 93 5.72 13.24 2.72
N LYS A 94 5.20 12.56 3.75
CA LYS A 94 4.50 11.29 3.61
C LYS A 94 3.24 11.44 2.75
N ILE A 95 2.38 12.41 3.08
CA ILE A 95 1.17 12.71 2.31
C ILE A 95 1.52 13.12 0.89
N PHE A 96 2.52 13.98 0.70
CA PHE A 96 2.97 14.37 -0.64
C PHE A 96 3.38 13.18 -1.49
N GLY A 97 4.19 12.26 -0.97
CA GLY A 97 4.58 11.04 -1.69
C GLY A 97 3.38 10.14 -2.02
N GLN A 98 2.46 9.96 -1.09
CA GLN A 98 1.24 9.18 -1.30
C GLN A 98 0.35 9.79 -2.40
N VAL A 99 0.08 11.10 -2.33
CA VAL A 99 -0.73 11.83 -3.33
C VAL A 99 -0.06 11.79 -4.69
N LEU A 100 1.27 12.00 -4.76
CA LEU A 100 2.02 11.97 -6.02
C LEU A 100 1.88 10.61 -6.71
N PHE A 101 2.21 9.52 -6.03
CA PHE A 101 2.17 8.18 -6.64
C PHE A 101 0.74 7.71 -6.93
N ALA A 102 -0.22 8.04 -6.07
CA ALA A 102 -1.63 7.75 -6.32
C ALA A 102 -2.17 8.53 -7.54
N SER A 103 -1.75 9.79 -7.72
CA SER A 103 -2.13 10.60 -8.88
C SER A 103 -1.52 10.06 -10.18
N ILE A 104 -0.26 9.65 -10.16
CA ILE A 104 0.40 9.01 -11.31
C ILE A 104 -0.36 7.71 -11.67
N PHE A 105 -0.63 6.86 -10.68
CA PHE A 105 -1.39 5.63 -10.88
C PHE A 105 -2.78 5.92 -11.46
N GLY A 106 -3.52 6.86 -10.87
CA GLY A 106 -4.85 7.25 -11.33
C GLY A 106 -4.85 7.77 -12.76
N TYR A 107 -3.90 8.64 -13.09
CA TYR A 107 -3.77 9.17 -14.44
C TYR A 107 -3.42 8.07 -15.47
N LEU A 108 -2.40 7.25 -15.19
CA LEU A 108 -1.99 6.18 -16.09
C LEU A 108 -3.09 5.14 -16.25
N GLY A 109 -3.83 4.80 -15.20
CA GLY A 109 -4.93 3.85 -15.26
C GLY A 109 -6.09 4.27 -16.18
N THR A 110 -6.23 5.55 -16.49
CA THR A 110 -7.21 6.05 -17.46
C THR A 110 -6.69 6.10 -18.90
N ARG A 111 -5.44 5.64 -19.17
CA ARG A 111 -4.77 5.88 -20.46
C ARG A 111 -4.51 4.65 -21.32
N PHE A 112 -4.54 3.48 -20.74
CA PHE A 112 -4.14 2.24 -21.42
C PHE A 112 -5.32 1.30 -21.58
N PRO A 113 -6.14 1.45 -22.67
CA PRO A 113 -7.21 0.51 -22.95
C PRO A 113 -6.65 -0.86 -23.31
N ASP A 114 -7.37 -1.90 -22.93
CA ASP A 114 -7.13 -3.29 -23.36
C ASP A 114 -7.70 -3.55 -24.77
N GLY A 115 -7.69 -4.85 -25.18
CA GLY A 115 -8.23 -5.26 -26.48
C GLY A 115 -9.74 -5.00 -26.66
N ASP A 116 -10.47 -4.84 -25.56
CA ASP A 116 -11.91 -4.56 -25.55
C ASP A 116 -12.19 -3.04 -25.40
N GLY A 117 -11.15 -2.22 -25.37
CA GLY A 117 -11.24 -0.77 -25.20
C GLY A 117 -11.47 -0.31 -23.76
N LEU A 118 -11.37 -1.24 -22.77
CA LEU A 118 -11.54 -0.94 -21.37
C LEU A 118 -10.23 -0.49 -20.73
N THR A 119 -10.26 0.67 -20.07
CA THR A 119 -9.10 1.13 -19.29
C THR A 119 -9.09 0.50 -17.90
N PRO A 120 -7.90 0.32 -17.27
CA PRO A 120 -7.77 -0.20 -15.91
C PRO A 120 -8.62 0.52 -14.87
N ILE A 121 -8.90 1.80 -15.10
CA ILE A 121 -9.74 2.64 -14.25
C ILE A 121 -10.86 3.24 -15.10
N SER A 122 -12.08 2.89 -14.76
CA SER A 122 -13.28 3.49 -15.36
C SER A 122 -13.43 4.96 -14.92
N GLN A 123 -13.92 5.79 -15.82
CA GLN A 123 -14.29 7.17 -15.51
C GLN A 123 -15.77 7.31 -15.15
N ASN A 124 -16.54 6.23 -15.17
CA ASN A 124 -17.93 6.23 -14.81
C ASN A 124 -18.10 6.15 -13.29
N LEU A 125 -19.02 6.93 -12.76
CA LEU A 125 -19.42 6.79 -11.37
C LEU A 125 -20.17 5.47 -11.22
N SER A 126 -19.63 4.59 -10.38
CA SER A 126 -20.22 3.28 -10.07
C SER A 126 -20.70 3.25 -8.64
N THR A 127 -21.89 2.73 -8.41
CA THR A 127 -22.42 2.44 -7.08
C THR A 127 -22.65 0.93 -6.96
N LEU A 128 -23.88 0.43 -7.18
CA LEU A 128 -24.17 -0.99 -7.37
C LEU A 128 -23.98 -1.43 -8.83
N ARG A 129 -24.10 -0.49 -9.76
CA ARG A 129 -23.86 -0.65 -11.20
C ARG A 129 -23.28 0.64 -11.76
N ASP A 130 -22.64 0.54 -12.90
CA ASP A 130 -22.16 1.71 -13.62
C ASP A 130 -23.33 2.64 -13.96
N THR A 131 -23.16 3.90 -13.65
CA THR A 131 -24.09 4.96 -14.03
C THR A 131 -23.62 5.61 -15.33
N SER A 132 -24.51 6.35 -15.99
CA SER A 132 -24.16 7.16 -17.16
C SER A 132 -23.37 8.44 -16.82
N ILE A 133 -23.08 8.66 -15.53
CA ILE A 133 -22.34 9.85 -15.06
C ILE A 133 -20.85 9.60 -15.24
N THR A 134 -20.24 10.28 -16.18
CA THR A 134 -18.79 10.26 -16.40
C THR A 134 -18.12 11.37 -15.60
N LEU A 135 -17.17 10.98 -14.77
CA LEU A 135 -16.25 11.89 -14.09
C LEU A 135 -15.11 12.23 -15.07
N GLY A 136 -14.73 13.50 -15.18
CA GLY A 136 -13.53 13.85 -15.94
C GLY A 136 -12.28 13.26 -15.27
N VAL A 137 -11.21 13.04 -16.05
CA VAL A 137 -9.94 12.45 -15.58
C VAL A 137 -9.43 13.10 -14.29
N VAL A 138 -9.55 14.42 -14.19
CA VAL A 138 -9.08 15.17 -13.00
C VAL A 138 -9.83 14.74 -11.75
N LEU A 139 -11.16 14.61 -11.80
CA LEU A 139 -11.96 14.19 -10.64
C LEU A 139 -11.67 12.74 -10.26
N VAL A 140 -11.47 11.86 -11.25
CA VAL A 140 -11.09 10.46 -11.00
C VAL A 140 -9.72 10.39 -10.32
N VAL A 141 -8.73 11.14 -10.81
CA VAL A 141 -7.39 11.18 -10.20
C VAL A 141 -7.44 11.72 -8.77
N MET A 142 -8.19 12.80 -8.55
CA MET A 142 -8.36 13.35 -7.18
C MET A 142 -9.04 12.35 -6.24
N TRP A 143 -10.06 11.65 -6.72
CA TRP A 143 -10.75 10.61 -5.96
C TRP A 143 -9.82 9.46 -5.58
N ILE A 144 -9.03 8.95 -6.54
CA ILE A 144 -8.05 7.89 -6.30
C ILE A 144 -6.98 8.36 -5.31
N ALA A 145 -6.46 9.57 -5.47
CA ALA A 145 -5.48 10.12 -4.56
C ALA A 145 -6.04 10.23 -3.12
N LEU A 146 -7.30 10.65 -2.99
CA LEU A 146 -7.99 10.69 -1.70
C LEU A 146 -8.13 9.28 -1.10
N MET A 147 -8.65 8.32 -1.87
CA MET A 147 -8.88 6.95 -1.41
C MET A 147 -7.58 6.26 -0.99
N VAL A 148 -6.55 6.33 -1.82
CA VAL A 148 -5.24 5.72 -1.53
C VAL A 148 -4.60 6.35 -0.29
N THR A 149 -4.63 7.68 -0.19
CA THR A 149 -4.04 8.39 0.95
C THR A 149 -4.82 8.10 2.23
N ALA A 150 -6.16 8.13 2.19
CA ALA A 150 -7.01 7.84 3.33
C ALA A 150 -6.82 6.40 3.82
N THR A 151 -6.84 5.42 2.91
CA THR A 151 -6.67 4.01 3.25
C THR A 151 -5.27 3.74 3.82
N SER A 152 -4.22 4.24 3.16
CA SER A 152 -2.84 4.05 3.63
C SER A 152 -2.61 4.61 5.03
N ASN A 153 -3.13 5.80 5.32
CA ASN A 153 -3.00 6.39 6.65
C ASN A 153 -3.96 5.74 7.66
N GLY A 154 -5.17 5.35 7.24
CA GLY A 154 -6.12 4.61 8.07
C GLY A 154 -5.55 3.29 8.56
N VAL A 155 -4.97 2.48 7.66
CA VAL A 155 -4.29 1.22 8.03
C VAL A 155 -3.11 1.48 8.98
N ASN A 156 -2.30 2.50 8.70
CA ASN A 156 -1.18 2.86 9.57
C ASN A 156 -1.62 3.29 10.99
N LEU A 157 -2.79 3.89 11.14
CA LEU A 157 -3.35 4.24 12.45
C LEU A 157 -3.90 3.00 13.17
N THR A 158 -4.56 2.08 12.45
CA THR A 158 -5.08 0.83 13.03
C THR A 158 -3.98 -0.13 13.47
N ASP A 159 -2.78 -0.04 12.89
CA ASP A 159 -1.61 -0.86 13.28
C ASP A 159 -1.01 -0.46 14.66
N GLY A 160 -1.60 0.51 15.33
CA GLY A 160 -1.24 0.89 16.70
C GLY A 160 -1.64 -0.11 17.78
N LEU A 161 -2.58 -1.02 17.51
CA LEU A 161 -3.06 -2.05 18.43
C LEU A 161 -2.80 -3.45 17.85
N ASP A 162 -2.31 -4.37 18.70
CA ASP A 162 -1.97 -5.74 18.30
C ASP A 162 -3.19 -6.46 17.73
N GLY A 163 -3.04 -6.97 16.52
CA GLY A 163 -4.05 -7.74 15.81
C GLY A 163 -5.16 -6.94 15.15
N LEU A 164 -5.31 -5.63 15.42
CA LEU A 164 -6.39 -4.83 14.87
C LEU A 164 -6.26 -4.67 13.35
N ALA A 165 -5.10 -4.24 12.86
CA ALA A 165 -4.83 -4.10 11.43
C ALA A 165 -4.92 -5.45 10.70
N THR A 166 -4.36 -6.50 11.29
CA THR A 166 -4.42 -7.86 10.74
C THR A 166 -5.85 -8.36 10.67
N GLY A 167 -6.64 -8.21 11.73
CA GLY A 167 -8.04 -8.63 11.76
C GLY A 167 -8.89 -7.88 10.73
N ALA A 168 -8.76 -6.57 10.65
CA ALA A 168 -9.45 -5.75 9.65
C ALA A 168 -9.06 -6.15 8.22
N SER A 169 -7.77 -6.43 7.96
CA SER A 169 -7.29 -6.90 6.67
C SER A 169 -7.88 -8.26 6.28
N VAL A 170 -7.93 -9.22 7.21
CA VAL A 170 -8.55 -10.53 6.98
C VAL A 170 -10.01 -10.38 6.57
N MET A 171 -10.78 -9.57 7.29
CA MET A 171 -12.20 -9.34 6.96
C MET A 171 -12.36 -8.68 5.58
N THR A 172 -11.51 -7.70 5.26
CA THR A 172 -11.52 -7.03 3.95
C THR A 172 -11.21 -8.01 2.81
N PHE A 173 -10.14 -8.80 2.94
CA PHE A 173 -9.79 -9.78 1.91
C PHE A 173 -10.84 -10.88 1.76
N LEU A 174 -11.45 -11.34 2.85
CA LEU A 174 -12.56 -12.29 2.79
C LEU A 174 -13.75 -11.72 2.02
N ALA A 175 -14.10 -10.45 2.24
CA ALA A 175 -15.16 -9.78 1.49
C ALA A 175 -14.84 -9.76 -0.03
N PHE A 176 -13.60 -9.43 -0.42
CA PHE A 176 -13.19 -9.48 -1.83
C PHE A 176 -13.21 -10.88 -2.42
N VAL A 177 -12.84 -11.92 -1.65
CA VAL A 177 -12.97 -13.31 -2.10
C VAL A 177 -14.43 -13.66 -2.37
N LEU A 178 -15.36 -13.27 -1.48
CA LEU A 178 -16.79 -13.52 -1.66
C LEU A 178 -17.41 -12.77 -2.84
N ILE A 179 -16.90 -11.59 -3.16
CA ILE A 179 -17.34 -10.79 -4.33
C ILE A 179 -16.81 -11.37 -5.64
N GLY A 180 -15.62 -11.99 -5.60
CA GLY A 180 -14.94 -12.52 -6.79
C GLY A 180 -15.33 -13.95 -7.16
N VAL A 181 -16.18 -14.62 -6.36
CA VAL A 181 -16.75 -15.94 -6.64
C VAL A 181 -18.15 -15.82 -7.22
#